data_43ee2bed40adcd89bf74ae495e451d3b
#
_entry.id   43ee2bed40adcd89bf74ae495e451d3b
#
_cell.length_a   1.000
_cell.length_b   1.000
_cell.length_c   1.000
_cell.angle_alpha   90.00
_cell.angle_beta   90.00
_cell.angle_gamma   90.00
#
_symmetry.space_group_name_H-M   'P 1'
#
loop_
_entity.id
_entity.type
_entity.pdbx_description
1 polymer ?
#
loop_
_entity_poly.entity_id
_entity_poly.type
_entity_poly.pdbx_seq_one_letter_code
_entity_poly.pdbx_strand_id
1 'polypeptide(L)'
;MKKLISVALALAIAASMTTVAFAADTSITVGGNQTANTVVTYGLEEGYTVVIPDAVNLDETGKGTAELQASNVIIAAGKTLNVRVNGADYQDAWELIDTADATNKLTYVIGKTEGGSDVVNNSVVLSSASGVNSDSTVTQKLYFAIDEDITKSGTYEDTLTFTVSID
;
A
#
# COMPACT_ATOMS: atom_id res chain seq x y z
N MET A 1 10.45 -25.41 -18.75
CA MET A 1 9.37 -24.61 -18.11
C MET A 1 9.79 -24.35 -16.67
N LYS A 2 10.41 -23.19 -16.40
CA LYS A 2 10.78 -22.77 -15.05
C LYS A 2 9.57 -22.04 -14.46
N LYS A 3 8.97 -22.60 -13.41
CA LYS A 3 7.91 -21.96 -12.66
C LYS A 3 8.57 -20.87 -11.83
N LEU A 4 8.33 -19.60 -12.17
CA LEU A 4 8.65 -18.46 -11.33
C LEU A 4 7.65 -18.44 -10.18
N ILE A 5 8.15 -18.61 -8.97
CA ILE A 5 7.37 -18.50 -7.74
C ILE A 5 7.44 -17.02 -7.35
N SER A 6 6.33 -16.31 -7.58
CA SER A 6 6.17 -14.93 -7.05
C SER A 6 6.10 -15.01 -5.53
N VAL A 7 7.05 -14.40 -4.85
CA VAL A 7 7.03 -14.24 -3.40
C VAL A 7 6.48 -12.85 -3.10
N ALA A 8 5.24 -12.78 -2.61
CA ALA A 8 4.67 -11.52 -2.15
C ALA A 8 5.36 -11.11 -0.84
N LEU A 9 5.95 -9.91 -0.81
CA LEU A 9 6.52 -9.33 0.40
C LEU A 9 5.40 -8.67 1.21
N ALA A 10 5.01 -9.28 2.33
CA ALA A 10 4.08 -8.68 3.28
C ALA A 10 4.87 -7.87 4.31
N LEU A 11 4.71 -6.55 4.32
CA LEU A 11 5.28 -5.67 5.33
C LEU A 11 4.27 -5.53 6.48
N ALA A 12 4.52 -6.22 7.61
CA ALA A 12 3.75 -6.05 8.84
C ALA A 12 4.53 -5.14 9.79
N ILE A 13 3.98 -3.98 10.12
CA ILE A 13 4.54 -3.07 11.13
C ILE A 13 3.78 -3.30 12.43
N ALA A 14 4.47 -3.83 13.45
CA ALA A 14 3.95 -3.96 14.81
C ALA A 14 4.21 -2.66 15.58
N ALA A 15 3.15 -1.99 16.03
CA ALA A 15 3.24 -0.82 16.90
C ALA A 15 3.47 -1.26 18.37
N SER A 16 4.21 -0.45 19.13
CA SER A 16 4.61 -0.71 20.51
C SER A 16 3.43 -0.63 21.49
N MET A 17 3.33 -1.61 22.38
CA MET A 17 2.32 -1.68 23.44
C MET A 17 2.48 -0.55 24.48
N THR A 18 1.42 0.24 24.65
CA THR A 18 1.28 1.11 25.82
C THR A 18 0.44 0.42 26.89
N THR A 19 0.98 0.28 28.09
CA THR A 19 0.25 -0.31 29.24
C THR A 19 -0.79 0.67 29.76
N VAL A 20 -2.04 0.25 29.80
CA VAL A 20 -3.14 1.02 30.40
C VAL A 20 -3.11 0.78 31.91
N ALA A 21 -3.01 1.85 32.70
CA ALA A 21 -3.12 1.78 34.15
C ALA A 21 -4.59 1.66 34.55
N PHE A 22 -4.92 0.62 35.34
CA PHE A 22 -6.28 0.44 35.88
C PHE A 22 -6.51 1.38 37.07
N ALA A 23 -7.71 2.00 37.10
CA ALA A 23 -8.15 2.80 38.25
C ALA A 23 -8.44 1.93 39.49
N ALA A 24 -8.21 2.49 40.68
CA ALA A 24 -8.48 1.82 41.93
C ALA A 24 -9.97 1.60 42.18
N ASP A 25 -10.31 0.50 42.86
CA ASP A 25 -11.69 0.17 43.23
C ASP A 25 -12.33 1.26 44.13
N THR A 26 -13.57 1.63 43.79
CA THR A 26 -14.40 2.54 44.61
C THR A 26 -15.35 1.73 45.48
N SER A 27 -15.23 1.80 46.82
CA SER A 27 -16.17 1.15 47.72
C SER A 27 -17.32 2.10 48.08
N ILE A 28 -18.56 1.59 48.06
CA ILE A 28 -19.77 2.31 48.49
C ILE A 28 -20.15 1.86 49.89
N THR A 29 -20.20 2.80 50.90
CA THR A 29 -20.60 2.53 52.28
C THR A 29 -22.10 2.86 52.45
N VAL A 30 -22.80 1.99 53.19
CA VAL A 30 -24.27 2.06 53.37
C VAL A 30 -24.70 3.33 54.07
N GLY A 31 -25.65 4.09 53.46
CA GLY A 31 -26.30 5.27 54.04
C GLY A 31 -26.83 6.22 53.00
N GLY A 32 -28.07 6.03 52.52
CA GLY A 32 -28.77 6.88 51.55
C GLY A 32 -28.56 6.44 50.09
N ASN A 33 -29.19 7.18 49.17
CA ASN A 33 -29.01 6.92 47.72
C ASN A 33 -27.59 7.36 47.30
N GLN A 34 -26.73 6.42 47.00
CA GLN A 34 -25.36 6.68 46.55
C GLN A 34 -25.17 6.13 45.10
N THR A 35 -24.47 6.89 44.31
CA THR A 35 -24.08 6.49 42.95
C THR A 35 -22.55 6.32 42.88
N ALA A 36 -22.10 5.24 42.25
CA ALA A 36 -20.71 5.03 41.91
C ALA A 36 -20.58 5.03 40.39
N ASN A 37 -19.53 5.65 39.91
CA ASN A 37 -19.20 5.66 38.48
C ASN A 37 -18.06 4.68 38.22
N THR A 38 -18.26 3.80 37.26
CA THR A 38 -17.23 2.92 36.75
C THR A 38 -16.80 3.40 35.38
N VAL A 39 -15.51 3.60 35.17
CA VAL A 39 -14.96 3.89 33.86
C VAL A 39 -14.58 2.57 33.20
N VAL A 40 -15.21 2.29 32.07
CA VAL A 40 -14.84 1.15 31.24
C VAL A 40 -13.96 1.68 30.10
N THR A 41 -12.74 1.18 30.00
CA THR A 41 -11.78 1.61 29.00
C THR A 41 -11.44 0.44 28.07
N TYR A 42 -11.48 0.68 26.78
CA TYR A 42 -10.98 -0.23 25.75
C TYR A 42 -10.00 0.53 24.89
N GLY A 43 -8.84 -0.02 24.67
CA GLY A 43 -7.80 0.52 23.77
C GLY A 43 -7.60 -0.43 22.60
N LEU A 44 -7.57 0.11 21.40
CA LEU A 44 -7.23 -0.61 20.18
C LEU A 44 -6.02 0.07 19.56
N GLU A 45 -4.97 -0.70 19.26
CA GLU A 45 -3.77 -0.18 18.62
C GLU A 45 -3.98 0.02 17.12
N GLU A 46 -3.30 1.01 16.54
CA GLU A 46 -3.29 1.23 15.11
C GLU A 46 -2.49 0.12 14.40
N GLY A 47 -3.01 -0.35 13.27
CA GLY A 47 -2.34 -1.36 12.46
C GLY A 47 -2.94 -1.43 11.06
N TYR A 48 -2.17 -1.99 10.14
CA TYR A 48 -2.61 -2.26 8.78
C TYR A 48 -1.76 -3.36 8.15
N THR A 49 -2.29 -3.96 7.09
CA THR A 49 -1.57 -4.86 6.20
C THR A 49 -1.69 -4.32 4.79
N VAL A 50 -0.57 -4.12 4.11
CA VAL A 50 -0.52 -3.76 2.68
C VAL A 50 0.26 -4.84 1.94
N VAL A 51 -0.34 -5.35 0.87
CA VAL A 51 0.31 -6.30 -0.05
C VAL A 51 0.63 -5.57 -1.34
N ILE A 52 1.90 -5.63 -1.74
CA ILE A 52 2.44 -5.02 -2.95
C ILE A 52 3.13 -6.17 -3.72
N PRO A 53 2.85 -6.34 -5.03
CA PRO A 53 3.57 -7.31 -5.85
C PRO A 53 5.08 -7.01 -5.88
N ASP A 54 5.89 -8.05 -5.86
CA ASP A 54 7.35 -7.97 -5.92
C ASP A 54 7.88 -7.70 -7.34
N ALA A 55 7.08 -8.00 -8.36
CA ALA A 55 7.43 -7.76 -9.76
C ALA A 55 6.18 -7.60 -10.65
N VAL A 56 6.33 -6.83 -11.70
CA VAL A 56 5.37 -6.72 -12.81
C VAL A 56 6.09 -7.09 -14.10
N ASN A 57 5.64 -8.15 -14.76
CA ASN A 57 6.17 -8.54 -16.07
C ASN A 57 5.22 -8.04 -17.16
N LEU A 58 5.77 -7.30 -18.11
CA LEU A 58 5.03 -6.90 -19.30
C LEU A 58 5.02 -8.06 -20.31
N ASP A 59 3.92 -8.24 -20.99
CA ASP A 59 3.76 -9.25 -22.03
C ASP A 59 4.40 -8.80 -23.36
N GLU A 60 4.28 -9.62 -24.41
CA GLU A 60 4.82 -9.34 -25.74
C GLU A 60 4.22 -8.08 -26.40
N THR A 61 3.10 -7.59 -25.90
CA THR A 61 2.46 -6.34 -26.33
C THR A 61 2.86 -5.14 -25.50
N GLY A 62 3.81 -5.30 -24.56
CA GLY A 62 4.28 -4.26 -23.66
C GLY A 62 3.29 -3.91 -22.53
N LYS A 63 2.36 -4.83 -22.18
CA LYS A 63 1.32 -4.58 -21.16
C LYS A 63 1.50 -5.49 -19.95
N GLY A 64 1.15 -4.95 -18.78
CA GLY A 64 1.16 -5.69 -17.53
C GLY A 64 0.18 -5.13 -16.52
N THR A 65 -0.03 -5.86 -15.43
CA THR A 65 -0.88 -5.41 -14.34
C THR A 65 -0.31 -5.78 -13.00
N ALA A 66 -0.57 -4.94 -11.99
CA ALA A 66 -0.28 -5.20 -10.59
C ALA A 66 -1.53 -4.94 -9.76
N GLU A 67 -1.76 -5.74 -8.71
CA GLU A 67 -2.84 -5.50 -7.76
C GLU A 67 -2.24 -5.21 -6.39
N LEU A 68 -2.58 -4.05 -5.84
CA LEU A 68 -2.27 -3.66 -4.48
C LEU A 68 -3.48 -3.94 -3.60
N GLN A 69 -3.22 -4.38 -2.36
CA GLN A 69 -4.28 -4.68 -1.41
C GLN A 69 -3.96 -4.06 -0.05
N ALA A 70 -4.98 -3.53 0.62
CA ALA A 70 -4.91 -3.12 2.02
C ALA A 70 -6.00 -3.81 2.82
N SER A 71 -5.64 -4.37 3.98
CA SER A 71 -6.56 -5.03 4.93
C SER A 71 -6.15 -4.74 6.37
N ASN A 72 -7.00 -5.08 7.32
CA ASN A 72 -6.78 -4.84 8.75
C ASN A 72 -6.46 -3.36 9.07
N VAL A 73 -7.07 -2.42 8.34
CA VAL A 73 -6.77 -1.00 8.49
C VAL A 73 -7.50 -0.46 9.73
N ILE A 74 -6.76 -0.34 10.84
CA ILE A 74 -7.20 0.21 12.11
C ILE A 74 -6.32 1.42 12.38
N ILE A 75 -6.82 2.61 12.11
CA ILE A 75 -6.11 3.89 12.23
C ILE A 75 -7.01 4.91 12.93
N ALA A 76 -6.42 5.99 13.44
CA ALA A 76 -7.17 7.03 14.15
C ALA A 76 -8.29 7.62 13.28
N ALA A 77 -9.36 8.05 13.92
CA ALA A 77 -10.50 8.67 13.25
C ALA A 77 -10.06 9.92 12.45
N GLY A 78 -10.50 10.02 11.20
CA GLY A 78 -10.14 11.10 10.29
C GLY A 78 -8.79 10.94 9.59
N LYS A 79 -8.06 9.85 9.87
CA LYS A 79 -6.83 9.47 9.16
C LYS A 79 -7.12 8.58 7.96
N THR A 80 -6.18 8.57 7.01
CA THR A 80 -6.25 7.77 5.79
C THR A 80 -4.92 7.08 5.56
N LEU A 81 -4.97 5.78 5.32
CA LEU A 81 -3.83 5.01 4.82
C LEU A 81 -3.66 5.30 3.33
N ASN A 82 -2.48 5.73 2.93
CA ASN A 82 -2.14 6.01 1.54
C ASN A 82 -0.92 5.20 1.11
N VAL A 83 -0.97 4.65 -0.10
CA VAL A 83 0.18 4.04 -0.78
C VAL A 83 0.55 4.93 -1.96
N ARG A 84 1.80 5.40 -1.99
CA ARG A 84 2.35 6.24 -3.06
C ARG A 84 3.38 5.45 -3.84
N VAL A 85 3.50 5.73 -5.15
CA VAL A 85 4.50 5.12 -6.02
C VAL A 85 5.51 6.15 -6.51
N ASN A 86 6.79 5.76 -6.51
CA ASN A 86 7.90 6.55 -7.04
C ASN A 86 8.76 5.65 -7.94
N GLY A 87 9.22 6.17 -9.07
CA GLY A 87 10.22 5.51 -9.91
C GLY A 87 11.63 5.97 -9.55
N ALA A 88 12.60 5.06 -9.62
CA ALA A 88 14.00 5.38 -9.33
C ALA A 88 14.55 6.41 -10.32
N ASP A 89 14.20 6.28 -11.59
CA ASP A 89 14.72 7.08 -12.70
C ASP A 89 13.66 8.03 -13.29
N TYR A 90 12.53 8.22 -12.58
CA TYR A 90 11.47 9.11 -13.05
C TYR A 90 11.96 10.58 -13.08
N GLN A 91 11.95 11.18 -14.28
CA GLN A 91 12.17 12.63 -14.45
C GLN A 91 10.88 13.34 -14.85
N ASP A 92 10.35 13.05 -16.02
CA ASP A 92 9.05 13.55 -16.49
C ASP A 92 8.16 12.41 -17.03
N ALA A 93 8.72 11.19 -17.12
CA ALA A 93 8.05 9.99 -17.58
C ALA A 93 8.57 8.77 -16.80
N TRP A 94 7.83 7.68 -16.84
CA TRP A 94 8.29 6.37 -16.42
C TRP A 94 9.17 5.78 -17.51
N GLU A 95 10.36 5.31 -17.16
CA GLU A 95 11.35 4.78 -18.11
C GLU A 95 11.79 3.38 -17.71
N LEU A 96 11.73 2.45 -18.64
CA LEU A 96 12.39 1.16 -18.57
C LEU A 96 13.77 1.31 -19.21
N ILE A 97 14.83 0.90 -18.53
CA ILE A 97 16.20 1.03 -18.97
C ILE A 97 16.75 -0.35 -19.38
N ASP A 98 17.38 -0.43 -20.54
CA ASP A 98 18.04 -1.66 -21.00
C ASP A 98 19.21 -2.02 -20.06
N THR A 99 19.18 -3.22 -19.51
CA THR A 99 20.21 -3.72 -18.58
C THR A 99 21.59 -3.86 -19.21
N ALA A 100 21.69 -3.95 -20.54
CA ALA A 100 22.95 -4.05 -21.28
C ALA A 100 23.46 -2.70 -21.78
N ASP A 101 22.56 -1.74 -22.04
CA ASP A 101 22.91 -0.41 -22.57
C ASP A 101 21.96 0.65 -22.01
N ALA A 102 22.37 1.33 -20.96
CA ALA A 102 21.57 2.35 -20.29
C ALA A 102 21.19 3.57 -21.16
N THR A 103 21.71 3.68 -22.39
CA THR A 103 21.28 4.69 -23.34
C THR A 103 20.00 4.29 -24.08
N ASN A 104 19.64 3.00 -24.07
CA ASN A 104 18.40 2.49 -24.61
C ASN A 104 17.33 2.52 -23.52
N LYS A 105 16.28 3.24 -23.78
CA LYS A 105 15.15 3.40 -22.85
C LYS A 105 13.85 3.20 -23.59
N LEU A 106 12.84 2.78 -22.86
CA LEU A 106 11.45 2.71 -23.31
C LEU A 106 10.58 3.47 -22.31
N THR A 107 9.77 4.39 -22.80
CA THR A 107 8.77 5.06 -21.96
C THR A 107 7.55 4.17 -21.78
N TYR A 108 6.98 4.21 -20.59
CA TYR A 108 5.74 3.52 -20.29
C TYR A 108 4.82 4.38 -19.43
N VAL A 109 3.57 4.01 -19.37
CA VAL A 109 2.55 4.68 -18.57
C VAL A 109 1.99 3.74 -17.51
N ILE A 110 1.52 4.32 -16.41
CA ILE A 110 0.80 3.61 -15.35
C ILE A 110 -0.56 4.27 -15.19
N GLY A 111 -1.61 3.46 -15.22
CA GLY A 111 -2.98 3.90 -15.00
C GLY A 111 -3.69 3.12 -13.91
N LYS A 112 -4.68 3.73 -13.25
CA LYS A 112 -5.60 3.07 -12.32
C LYS A 112 -6.75 2.34 -13.04
N THR A 113 -6.89 2.61 -14.33
CA THR A 113 -7.83 1.94 -15.23
C THR A 113 -7.09 1.45 -16.46
N GLU A 114 -7.62 0.44 -17.14
CA GLU A 114 -7.03 -0.07 -18.36
C GLU A 114 -6.95 1.03 -19.43
N GLY A 115 -5.76 1.21 -20.01
CA GLY A 115 -5.47 2.28 -20.98
C GLY A 115 -5.31 3.67 -20.38
N GLY A 116 -5.37 3.80 -19.06
CA GLY A 116 -5.10 5.06 -18.36
C GLY A 116 -3.61 5.37 -18.23
N SER A 117 -3.30 6.66 -18.02
CA SER A 117 -1.93 7.18 -17.76
C SER A 117 -1.95 8.21 -16.62
N ASP A 118 -2.86 8.02 -15.65
CA ASP A 118 -3.16 8.98 -14.59
C ASP A 118 -2.23 8.89 -13.38
N VAL A 119 -1.33 7.92 -13.36
CA VAL A 119 -0.35 7.73 -12.28
C VAL A 119 0.98 8.39 -12.68
N VAL A 120 1.36 9.42 -11.95
CA VAL A 120 2.66 10.08 -12.07
C VAL A 120 3.48 9.86 -10.81
N ASN A 121 4.75 10.28 -10.81
CA ASN A 121 5.63 10.13 -9.65
C ASN A 121 4.99 10.71 -8.37
N ASN A 122 5.13 10.00 -7.27
CA ASN A 122 4.52 10.33 -5.96
C ASN A 122 2.98 10.35 -5.93
N SER A 123 2.31 9.75 -6.92
CA SER A 123 0.86 9.60 -6.90
C SER A 123 0.41 8.64 -5.81
N VAL A 124 -0.71 8.95 -5.16
CA VAL A 124 -1.44 7.98 -4.32
C VAL A 124 -2.11 6.96 -5.23
N VAL A 125 -1.68 5.71 -5.15
CA VAL A 125 -2.19 4.61 -5.98
C VAL A 125 -3.18 3.72 -5.25
N LEU A 126 -3.19 3.72 -3.91
CA LEU A 126 -4.22 3.08 -3.10
C LEU A 126 -4.48 3.95 -1.88
N SER A 127 -5.74 4.07 -1.49
CA SER A 127 -6.15 4.82 -0.29
C SER A 127 -7.25 4.07 0.45
N SER A 128 -7.16 4.03 1.77
CA SER A 128 -8.14 3.36 2.63
C SER A 128 -8.38 4.17 3.91
N ALA A 129 -9.65 4.42 4.24
CA ALA A 129 -10.03 4.92 5.54
C ALA A 129 -9.98 3.82 6.61
N SER A 130 -10.09 4.20 7.89
CA SER A 130 -10.21 3.26 9.00
C SER A 130 -11.47 2.39 8.90
N GLY A 131 -11.42 1.21 9.49
CA GLY A 131 -12.56 0.28 9.58
C GLY A 131 -12.55 -0.86 8.56
N VAL A 132 -11.47 -1.00 7.78
CA VAL A 132 -11.26 -2.17 6.93
C VAL A 132 -10.69 -3.30 7.80
N ASN A 133 -11.52 -4.27 8.17
CA ASN A 133 -11.11 -5.44 8.96
C ASN A 133 -10.48 -6.55 8.10
N SER A 134 -10.15 -7.70 8.69
CA SER A 134 -9.54 -8.84 7.98
C SER A 134 -10.43 -9.41 6.87
N ASP A 135 -11.74 -9.25 6.98
CA ASP A 135 -12.71 -9.82 6.05
C ASP A 135 -13.06 -8.86 4.90
N SER A 136 -12.57 -7.61 4.99
CA SER A 136 -12.71 -6.60 3.95
C SER A 136 -11.35 -6.14 3.47
N THR A 137 -11.15 -6.16 2.16
CA THR A 137 -9.92 -5.74 1.51
C THR A 137 -10.22 -4.60 0.55
N VAL A 138 -9.43 -3.55 0.64
CA VAL A 138 -9.42 -2.49 -0.39
C VAL A 138 -8.36 -2.86 -1.40
N THR A 139 -8.72 -2.95 -2.67
CA THR A 139 -7.83 -3.31 -3.76
C THR A 139 -7.74 -2.20 -4.78
N GLN A 140 -6.56 -2.05 -5.38
CA GLN A 140 -6.34 -1.20 -6.55
C GLN A 140 -5.50 -1.94 -7.55
N LYS A 141 -6.04 -2.14 -8.72
CA LYS A 141 -5.31 -2.67 -9.87
C LYS A 141 -4.63 -1.53 -10.62
N LEU A 142 -3.35 -1.69 -10.88
CA LEU A 142 -2.57 -0.80 -11.75
C LEU A 142 -2.35 -1.49 -13.09
N TYR A 143 -2.40 -0.69 -14.14
CA TYR A 143 -2.20 -1.11 -15.52
C TYR A 143 -0.96 -0.41 -16.05
N PHE A 144 -0.06 -1.19 -16.64
CA PHE A 144 1.20 -0.74 -17.22
C PHE A 144 1.13 -0.94 -18.74
N ALA A 145 1.62 0.01 -19.50
CA ALA A 145 1.72 -0.11 -20.94
C ALA A 145 2.92 0.69 -21.47
N ILE A 146 3.72 0.07 -22.35
CA ILE A 146 4.74 0.80 -23.12
C ILE A 146 4.01 1.78 -24.04
N ASP A 147 4.46 3.04 -24.05
CA ASP A 147 3.83 4.17 -24.76
C ASP A 147 4.62 4.60 -26.00
N GLU A 148 5.45 3.71 -26.53
CA GLU A 148 6.22 3.95 -27.73
C GLU A 148 6.47 2.66 -28.55
N ASP A 149 6.97 2.81 -29.78
CA ASP A 149 7.33 1.67 -30.61
C ASP A 149 8.62 0.99 -30.12
N ILE A 150 8.55 -0.31 -29.86
CA ILE A 150 9.72 -1.12 -29.48
C ILE A 150 10.56 -1.39 -30.72
N THR A 151 11.67 -0.68 -30.86
CA THR A 151 12.56 -0.75 -32.05
C THR A 151 13.82 -1.56 -31.84
N LYS A 152 14.12 -1.93 -30.58
CA LYS A 152 15.33 -2.68 -30.21
C LYS A 152 14.95 -3.83 -29.28
N SER A 153 15.61 -4.98 -29.50
CA SER A 153 15.55 -6.11 -28.57
C SER A 153 16.46 -5.85 -27.36
N GLY A 154 16.02 -6.24 -26.17
CA GLY A 154 16.77 -6.08 -24.94
C GLY A 154 15.98 -6.58 -23.73
N THR A 155 16.61 -6.53 -22.57
CA THR A 155 15.96 -6.70 -21.27
C THR A 155 15.88 -5.33 -20.61
N TYR A 156 14.66 -4.83 -20.44
CA TYR A 156 14.41 -3.50 -19.91
C TYR A 156 13.81 -3.60 -18.52
N GLU A 157 14.31 -2.80 -17.59
CA GLU A 157 13.87 -2.83 -16.18
C GLU A 157 13.67 -1.40 -15.64
N ASP A 158 12.74 -1.24 -14.70
CA ASP A 158 12.61 -0.09 -13.82
C ASP A 158 12.34 -0.58 -12.40
N THR A 159 12.71 0.23 -11.42
CA THR A 159 12.47 -0.03 -10.00
C THR A 159 11.45 0.95 -9.45
N LEU A 160 10.28 0.44 -9.09
CA LEU A 160 9.24 1.22 -8.43
C LEU A 160 9.33 1.06 -6.91
N THR A 161 9.31 2.18 -6.20
CA THR A 161 9.25 2.23 -4.74
C THR A 161 7.85 2.62 -4.28
N PHE A 162 7.22 1.75 -3.50
CA PHE A 162 5.93 2.04 -2.89
C PHE A 162 6.14 2.46 -1.43
N THR A 163 5.60 3.62 -1.09
CA THR A 163 5.66 4.17 0.27
C THR A 163 4.27 4.19 0.88
N VAL A 164 4.15 3.62 2.08
CA VAL A 164 2.89 3.60 2.84
C VAL A 164 2.96 4.67 3.92
N SER A 165 1.93 5.52 4.01
CA SER A 165 1.78 6.57 5.03
C SER A 165 0.38 6.60 5.59
N ILE A 166 0.24 7.13 6.82
CA ILE A 166 -1.04 7.49 7.45
C ILE A 166 -1.07 9.01 7.55
N ASP A 167 -2.01 9.65 6.86
CA ASP A 167 -2.13 11.10 6.74
C ASP A 167 -3.39 11.64 7.44
#